data_d1260848fef5435ab8cf0634e0d7ac9a
#
_entry.id   d1260848fef5435ab8cf0634e0d7ac9a
#
_cell.length_a   1.000
_cell.length_b   1.000
_cell.length_c   1.000
_cell.angle_alpha   90.00
_cell.angle_beta   90.00
_cell.angle_gamma   90.00
#
_symmetry.space_group_name_H-M   'P 1'
#
loop_
_entity.id
_entity.type
_entity.pdbx_description
1 polymer ?
#
loop_
_entity_poly.entity_id
_entity_poly.type
_entity_poly.pdbx_seq_one_letter_code
_entity_poly.pdbx_strand_id
1 'polypeptide(L)'
;MERNTILFDSLKEQKSKKEILTEVYNSLKEKDYNPIDQLVGYLISGDPSYITSHNNSRNQIKSIDRDELLAEMLEEYLSNK
;
A
#
# COMPACT_ATOMS: atom_id res chain seq x y z
N MET A 1 -27.08 11.09 15.10
CA MET A 1 -26.08 10.19 15.55
C MET A 1 -24.69 10.57 15.19
N GLU A 2 -24.14 11.41 15.99
CA GLU A 2 -22.76 11.85 15.74
C GLU A 2 -21.82 10.69 15.77
N ARG A 3 -22.07 9.73 16.64
CA ARG A 3 -21.17 8.62 16.74
C ARG A 3 -21.09 7.85 15.43
N ASN A 4 -22.23 7.68 14.77
CA ASN A 4 -22.24 7.01 13.49
C ASN A 4 -21.49 7.80 12.45
N THR A 5 -21.65 9.11 12.50
CA THR A 5 -20.97 9.97 11.54
C THR A 5 -19.46 9.88 11.71
N ILE A 6 -19.00 9.92 12.97
CA ILE A 6 -17.58 9.82 13.25
C ILE A 6 -17.03 8.50 12.78
N LEU A 7 -17.76 7.43 13.04
CA LEU A 7 -17.35 6.13 12.63
C LEU A 7 -17.24 6.01 11.11
N PHE A 8 -18.23 6.59 10.44
CA PHE A 8 -18.24 6.58 9.00
C PHE A 8 -17.03 7.33 8.43
N ASP A 9 -16.71 8.47 9.03
CA ASP A 9 -15.57 9.25 8.58
C ASP A 9 -14.26 8.46 8.75
N SER A 10 -14.13 7.77 9.89
CA SER A 10 -12.95 6.96 10.10
C SER A 10 -12.81 5.88 9.04
N LEU A 11 -13.91 5.24 8.72
CA LEU A 11 -13.89 4.20 7.70
C LEU A 11 -13.55 4.76 6.33
N LYS A 12 -14.05 5.96 6.04
CA LYS A 12 -13.75 6.60 4.77
C LYS A 12 -12.26 6.89 4.63
N GLU A 13 -11.64 7.26 5.74
CA GLU A 13 -10.24 7.63 5.71
C GLU A 13 -9.32 6.42 5.67
N GLN A 14 -9.84 5.27 6.03
CA GLN A 14 -9.03 4.07 6.01
C GLN A 14 -9.03 3.49 4.60
N LYS A 15 -7.85 3.32 4.08
CA LYS A 15 -7.69 2.74 2.75
C LYS A 15 -7.38 1.27 2.88
N SER A 16 -7.88 0.49 1.94
CA SER A 16 -7.53 -0.92 1.89
C SER A 16 -6.07 -1.07 1.49
N LYS A 17 -5.52 -2.25 1.77
CA LYS A 17 -4.16 -2.53 1.35
C LYS A 17 -4.00 -2.38 -0.15
N LYS A 18 -5.01 -2.81 -0.91
CA LYS A 18 -4.96 -2.70 -2.36
C LYS A 18 -4.94 -1.25 -2.80
N GLU A 19 -5.74 -0.40 -2.16
CA GLU A 19 -5.76 1.02 -2.49
C GLU A 19 -4.41 1.66 -2.23
N ILE A 20 -3.83 1.36 -1.08
CA ILE A 20 -2.53 1.93 -0.72
C ILE A 20 -1.48 1.47 -1.73
N LEU A 21 -1.49 0.18 -2.02
CA LEU A 21 -0.50 -0.37 -2.94
C LEU A 21 -0.61 0.26 -4.32
N THR A 22 -1.85 0.46 -4.78
CA THR A 22 -2.09 1.08 -6.08
C THR A 22 -1.58 2.52 -6.11
N GLU A 23 -1.83 3.27 -5.04
CA GLU A 23 -1.38 4.65 -4.99
C GLU A 23 0.13 4.74 -4.93
N VAL A 24 0.75 3.84 -4.19
CA VAL A 24 2.21 3.81 -4.14
C VAL A 24 2.79 3.45 -5.50
N TYR A 25 2.19 2.48 -6.17
CA TYR A 25 2.61 2.12 -7.52
C TYR A 25 2.57 3.32 -8.45
N ASN A 26 1.46 4.05 -8.43
CA ASN A 26 1.31 5.21 -9.31
C ASN A 26 2.29 6.32 -8.95
N SER A 27 2.55 6.53 -7.67
CA SER A 27 3.49 7.56 -7.25
C SER A 27 4.91 7.23 -7.70
N LEU A 28 5.27 5.97 -7.64
CA LEU A 28 6.58 5.54 -8.12
C LEU A 28 6.69 5.75 -9.63
N LYS A 29 5.63 5.44 -10.36
CA LYS A 29 5.62 5.65 -11.79
C LYS A 29 5.76 7.13 -12.13
N GLU A 30 5.06 7.97 -11.39
CA GLU A 30 5.12 9.42 -11.65
C GLU A 30 6.53 9.95 -11.46
N LYS A 31 7.30 9.32 -10.61
CA LYS A 31 8.67 9.74 -10.34
C LYS A 31 9.70 8.98 -11.16
N ASP A 32 9.25 8.26 -12.18
CA ASP A 32 10.10 7.57 -13.13
C ASP A 32 10.87 6.40 -12.52
N TYR A 33 10.39 5.86 -11.42
CA TYR A 33 10.93 4.61 -10.91
C TYR A 33 10.26 3.45 -11.62
N ASN A 34 10.90 2.29 -11.55
CA ASN A 34 10.26 1.03 -11.92
C ASN A 34 9.45 0.58 -10.70
N PRO A 35 8.11 0.70 -10.73
CA PRO A 35 7.34 0.46 -9.50
C PRO A 35 7.46 -0.95 -8.97
N ILE A 36 7.48 -1.92 -9.86
CA ILE A 36 7.55 -3.31 -9.41
C ILE A 36 8.88 -3.60 -8.73
N ASP A 37 9.97 -3.13 -9.34
CA ASP A 37 11.29 -3.35 -8.72
C ASP A 37 11.38 -2.71 -7.34
N GLN A 38 10.87 -1.50 -7.22
CA GLN A 38 10.93 -0.81 -5.93
C GLN A 38 10.05 -1.48 -4.90
N LEU A 39 8.86 -1.91 -5.29
CA LEU A 39 7.98 -2.60 -4.36
C LEU A 39 8.55 -3.94 -3.94
N VAL A 40 9.14 -4.68 -4.86
CA VAL A 40 9.77 -5.95 -4.52
C VAL A 40 10.91 -5.72 -3.53
N GLY A 41 11.75 -4.71 -3.79
CA GLY A 41 12.84 -4.38 -2.87
C GLY A 41 12.33 -4.07 -1.48
N TYR A 42 11.25 -3.29 -1.40
CA TYR A 42 10.67 -2.97 -0.12
C TYR A 42 10.12 -4.20 0.59
N LEU A 43 9.39 -5.04 -0.14
CA LEU A 43 8.77 -6.21 0.48
C LEU A 43 9.80 -7.19 1.01
N ILE A 44 10.92 -7.32 0.33
CA ILE A 44 11.97 -8.23 0.77
C ILE A 44 12.71 -7.66 1.98
N SER A 45 13.06 -6.38 1.93
CA SER A 45 13.96 -5.80 2.92
C SER A 45 13.25 -5.11 4.07
N GLY A 46 12.04 -4.60 3.82
CA GLY A 46 11.36 -3.74 4.79
C GLY A 46 11.94 -2.34 4.86
N ASP A 47 12.81 -2.00 3.92
CA ASP A 47 13.48 -0.70 3.93
C ASP A 47 12.62 0.32 3.20
N PRO A 48 12.03 1.29 3.92
CA PRO A 48 11.13 2.23 3.27
C PRO A 48 11.83 3.16 2.29
N SER A 49 13.15 3.16 2.25
CA SER A 49 13.85 4.01 1.29
C SER A 49 13.62 3.56 -0.16
N TYR A 50 13.14 2.33 -0.36
CA TYR A 50 12.75 1.90 -1.70
C TYR A 50 11.51 2.64 -2.22
N ILE A 51 10.77 3.29 -1.33
CA ILE A 51 9.49 3.90 -1.69
C ILE A 51 9.65 5.42 -1.67
N THR A 52 9.21 6.05 -2.75
CA THR A 52 9.27 7.51 -2.83
C THR A 52 8.41 8.15 -1.74
N SER A 53 8.81 9.34 -1.29
CA SER A 53 7.98 10.10 -0.37
C SER A 53 6.88 10.89 -1.08
N HIS A 54 6.90 10.89 -2.42
CA HIS A 54 5.91 11.58 -3.23
C HIS A 54 4.51 11.07 -2.88
N ASN A 55 3.57 11.98 -2.73
CA ASN A 55 2.17 11.64 -2.37
C ASN A 55 2.07 10.87 -1.06
N ASN A 56 3.02 11.10 -0.16
CA ASN A 56 3.03 10.45 1.15
C ASN A 56 3.12 8.92 1.06
N SER A 57 3.63 8.42 -0.06
CA SER A 57 3.63 6.99 -0.32
C SER A 57 4.45 6.20 0.68
N ARG A 58 5.60 6.74 1.09
CA ARG A 58 6.45 6.04 2.04
C ARG A 58 5.74 5.80 3.37
N ASN A 59 5.04 6.81 3.87
CA ASN A 59 4.29 6.64 5.11
C ASN A 59 3.11 5.71 4.93
N GLN A 60 2.46 5.76 3.79
CA GLN A 60 1.31 4.90 3.54
C GLN A 60 1.71 3.45 3.50
N ILE A 61 2.80 3.13 2.80
CA ILE A 61 3.19 1.73 2.68
C ILE A 61 3.63 1.17 4.03
N LYS A 62 4.21 2.01 4.88
CA LYS A 62 4.66 1.56 6.20
C LYS A 62 3.50 1.20 7.12
N SER A 63 2.30 1.68 6.82
CA SER A 63 1.14 1.36 7.63
C SER A 63 0.63 -0.05 7.42
N ILE A 64 1.13 -0.75 6.42
CA ILE A 64 0.70 -2.10 6.09
C ILE A 64 1.70 -3.10 6.63
N ASP A 65 1.17 -4.15 7.27
CA ASP A 65 2.01 -5.28 7.68
C ASP A 65 2.42 -6.06 6.43
N ARG A 66 3.72 -6.17 6.22
CA ARG A 66 4.22 -6.83 5.01
C ARG A 66 3.81 -8.30 4.93
N ASP A 67 3.79 -8.97 6.07
CA ASP A 67 3.37 -10.38 6.09
C ASP A 67 1.93 -10.52 5.62
N GLU A 68 1.06 -9.65 6.11
CA GLU A 68 -0.34 -9.69 5.71
C GLU A 68 -0.51 -9.36 4.23
N LEU A 69 0.24 -8.37 3.77
CA LEU A 69 0.17 -7.99 2.37
C LEU A 69 0.61 -9.12 1.46
N LEU A 70 1.72 -9.74 1.83
CA LEU A 70 2.24 -10.86 1.02
C LEU A 70 1.25 -12.02 1.01
N ALA A 71 0.63 -12.32 2.15
CA ALA A 71 -0.35 -13.39 2.20
C ALA A 71 -1.52 -13.11 1.28
N GLU A 72 -2.03 -11.88 1.32
CA GLU A 72 -3.15 -11.52 0.47
C GLU A 72 -2.78 -11.58 -1.01
N MET A 73 -1.59 -11.11 -1.33
CA MET A 73 -1.15 -11.13 -2.72
C MET A 73 -1.01 -12.56 -3.23
N LEU A 74 -0.49 -13.44 -2.40
CA LEU A 74 -0.35 -14.84 -2.80
C LEU A 74 -1.70 -15.50 -2.96
N GLU A 75 -2.63 -15.23 -2.05
CA GLU A 75 -3.97 -15.78 -2.17
C GLU A 75 -4.64 -15.33 -3.44
N GLU A 76 -4.49 -14.08 -3.76
CA GLU A 76 -5.08 -13.53 -4.98
C GLU A 76 -4.44 -14.16 -6.21
N TYR A 77 -3.14 -14.26 -6.21
CA TYR A 77 -2.41 -14.80 -7.35
C TYR A 77 -2.78 -16.26 -7.59
N LEU A 78 -2.88 -17.02 -6.51
CA LEU A 78 -3.15 -18.45 -6.64
C LEU A 78 -4.61 -18.74 -6.95
N SER A 79 -5.51 -17.87 -6.52
CA SER A 79 -6.93 -18.09 -6.77
C SER A 79 -7.34 -17.74 -8.18
N ASN A 80 -6.51 -17.03 -8.91
CA ASN A 80 -6.81 -16.59 -10.27
C ASN A 80 -6.30 -17.54 -11.32
N LYS A 81 -6.19 -18.79 -11.01
CA LYS A 81 -5.65 -19.78 -11.96
C LYS A 81 -6.63 -20.21 -13.03
#